data_c43a480f7fb42c53c8e4b8d8fd797a12
#
_entry.id   c43a480f7fb42c53c8e4b8d8fd797a12
#
_cell.length_a   1.000
_cell.length_b   1.000
_cell.length_c   1.000
_cell.angle_alpha   90.00
_cell.angle_beta   90.00
_cell.angle_gamma   90.00
#
_symmetry.space_group_name_H-M   'P 1'
#
loop_
_entity.id
_entity.type
_entity.pdbx_description
1 polymer ?
#
loop_
_entity_poly.entity_id
_entity_poly.type
_entity_poly.pdbx_seq_one_letter_code
_entity_poly.pdbx_strand_id
1 'polypeptide(L)'
;KQIKKKNSYEPNQELSNLFLKYESIPFDEMPFCSNPAGHIPKLNVLFECISLNNREYELLARKIQYNSEVNGSLYTSLEDFKEDNIEVLIEKYNTALYNGHKKNRSIKKLHDKFLFINEYQDTLIEIIQLLNNFTKSGLDHYKENINEWLKECNQLDCKEKKDYLSNLFCNSKLALIYGAAGTGKTTLIEHISSFFHDKNKLYLANTNTAVNNLRQRLDIQNSSFSTVASYIANKNNISKKFDIVFIDECSTISNKDIFSVLDDIKLKCEILICVGDIYQIESIRFGNWFLFAQKFFSDIQLELKHIYRTKSEKLQLLWERVRTLDESMLEAIEKNNSSENIQNFNFSRSVNDEIILCLNYGGIYGVNNINKFLQENNPHKSFYFNGLSYKVDDPILFNENSSRFGEEFHNNLKGTITNIEEDEKTINFTIKINKIIQSINNNFTIITKNDKDTEIKFSVTRLNSDEEDDNSNIVPFQVAYAISIHKAQGLEYDKVSIIVADEIEEQITHNIFYTAITRAKKELKIYWSAETENKILKSLKIKDIN
;
A
#
# COMPACT_ATOMS: atom_id res chain seq x y z
N LYS A 1 -32.16 13.15 5.33
CA LYS A 1 -31.91 14.28 6.27
C LYS A 1 -30.77 13.89 7.17
N GLN A 2 -29.67 14.61 7.10
CA GLN A 2 -28.59 14.48 8.07
C GLN A 2 -29.03 15.13 9.37
N ILE A 3 -28.89 14.43 10.46
CA ILE A 3 -29.36 14.88 11.77
C ILE A 3 -28.16 15.29 12.58
N LYS A 4 -28.05 16.58 12.84
CA LYS A 4 -27.07 17.09 13.78
C LYS A 4 -27.47 16.72 15.19
N LYS A 5 -26.62 15.99 15.90
CA LYS A 5 -26.73 15.80 17.33
C LYS A 5 -25.81 16.78 18.07
N LYS A 6 -26.33 17.36 19.14
CA LYS A 6 -25.55 18.28 20.00
C LYS A 6 -24.40 17.58 20.73
N ASN A 7 -24.48 16.26 20.88
CA ASN A 7 -23.49 15.45 21.56
C ASN A 7 -22.99 14.33 20.64
N SER A 8 -21.74 14.37 20.25
CA SER A 8 -21.11 13.39 19.36
C SER A 8 -20.90 12.00 20.00
N TYR A 9 -21.13 11.86 21.30
CA TYR A 9 -20.96 10.61 22.02
C TYR A 9 -22.26 9.80 22.18
N GLU A 10 -23.40 10.30 21.71
CA GLU A 10 -24.65 9.58 21.74
C GLU A 10 -24.95 8.87 20.42
N PRO A 11 -25.43 7.62 20.45
CA PRO A 11 -25.82 6.91 19.25
C PRO A 11 -26.96 7.64 18.54
N ASN A 12 -26.95 7.61 17.20
CA ASN A 12 -28.00 8.19 16.39
C ASN A 12 -29.12 7.18 16.18
N GLN A 13 -30.25 7.34 16.90
CA GLN A 13 -31.38 6.41 16.85
C GLN A 13 -32.06 6.34 15.47
N GLU A 14 -32.02 7.42 14.69
CA GLU A 14 -32.61 7.44 13.34
C GLU A 14 -31.74 6.70 12.31
N LEU A 15 -30.49 6.43 12.64
CA LEU A 15 -29.56 5.65 11.82
C LEU A 15 -29.25 4.28 12.47
N SER A 16 -30.30 3.61 12.98
CA SER A 16 -30.16 2.27 13.59
C SER A 16 -29.20 2.21 14.77
N ASN A 17 -29.20 3.26 15.60
CA ASN A 17 -28.29 3.43 16.75
C ASN A 17 -26.80 3.46 16.40
N LEU A 18 -26.44 3.69 15.16
CA LEU A 18 -25.03 3.88 14.79
C LEU A 18 -24.44 5.08 15.52
N PHE A 19 -23.29 4.87 16.10
CA PHE A 19 -22.50 5.93 16.69
C PHE A 19 -21.77 6.70 15.58
N LEU A 20 -22.27 7.87 15.24
CA LEU A 20 -21.64 8.76 14.28
C LEU A 20 -21.01 9.93 15.05
N LYS A 21 -19.70 10.06 14.95
CA LYS A 21 -19.03 11.29 15.35
C LYS A 21 -19.50 12.43 14.45
N TYR A 22 -19.57 13.63 15.01
CA TYR A 22 -19.93 14.84 14.27
C TYR A 22 -19.17 14.98 12.94
N GLU A 23 -17.88 14.69 12.98
CA GLU A 23 -16.95 14.71 11.85
C GLU A 23 -17.22 13.64 10.77
N SER A 24 -18.04 12.63 11.09
CA SER A 24 -18.38 11.56 10.16
C SER A 24 -19.63 11.85 9.34
N ILE A 25 -20.33 12.97 9.62
CA ILE A 25 -21.53 13.37 8.89
C ILE A 25 -21.08 14.05 7.60
N PRO A 26 -21.40 13.48 6.41
CA PRO A 26 -21.03 14.09 5.14
C PRO A 26 -21.54 15.54 5.09
N PHE A 27 -20.68 16.49 4.73
CA PHE A 27 -20.98 17.92 4.51
C PHE A 27 -21.28 18.79 5.74
N ASP A 28 -21.21 18.28 6.94
CA ASP A 28 -21.32 19.15 8.11
C ASP A 28 -20.04 19.91 8.41
N GLU A 29 -18.89 19.31 8.04
CA GLU A 29 -17.55 19.91 8.15
C GLU A 29 -16.79 19.77 6.84
N MET A 30 -17.11 20.65 5.92
CA MET A 30 -16.46 20.68 4.62
C MET A 30 -15.07 21.33 4.67
N PRO A 31 -14.14 20.85 3.88
CA PRO A 31 -14.09 19.59 3.10
C PRO A 31 -13.55 18.40 3.90
N PHE A 32 -13.29 18.57 5.16
CA PHE A 32 -12.49 17.68 6.01
C PHE A 32 -13.35 16.89 7.00
N CYS A 33 -14.47 16.33 6.56
CA CYS A 33 -15.11 15.31 7.38
C CYS A 33 -14.16 14.14 7.58
N SER A 34 -14.17 13.52 8.75
CA SER A 34 -13.36 12.35 9.07
C SER A 34 -13.92 11.09 8.41
N ASN A 35 -14.03 11.10 7.09
CA ASN A 35 -14.24 9.87 6.35
C ASN A 35 -12.97 9.01 6.50
N PRO A 36 -13.11 7.68 6.50
CA PRO A 36 -11.95 6.80 6.39
C PRO A 36 -11.09 7.24 5.21
N ALA A 37 -9.78 7.23 5.41
CA ALA A 37 -8.84 7.61 4.35
C ALA A 37 -9.11 6.78 3.09
N GLY A 38 -9.13 7.43 1.94
CA GLY A 38 -9.43 6.82 0.64
C GLY A 38 -10.92 6.72 0.28
N HIS A 39 -11.84 6.99 1.22
CA HIS A 39 -13.29 6.99 0.96
C HIS A 39 -13.82 8.41 0.72
N ILE A 40 -13.34 9.05 -0.33
CA ILE A 40 -13.86 10.34 -0.78
C ILE A 40 -14.90 10.07 -1.86
N PRO A 41 -16.22 10.28 -1.60
CA PRO A 41 -17.24 10.05 -2.61
C PRO A 41 -16.99 10.94 -3.84
N LYS A 42 -17.24 10.41 -5.03
CA LYS A 42 -17.15 11.19 -6.27
C LYS A 42 -18.13 12.37 -6.20
N LEU A 43 -17.72 13.52 -6.74
CA LEU A 43 -18.51 14.74 -6.69
C LEU A 43 -19.89 14.57 -7.34
N ASN A 44 -20.00 13.87 -8.46
CA ASN A 44 -21.27 13.61 -9.12
C ASN A 44 -22.25 12.85 -8.22
N VAL A 45 -21.78 11.83 -7.49
CA VAL A 45 -22.62 11.08 -6.53
C VAL A 45 -23.11 11.99 -5.40
N LEU A 46 -22.28 12.92 -4.96
CA LEU A 46 -22.65 13.89 -3.94
C LEU A 46 -23.74 14.87 -4.45
N PHE A 47 -23.63 15.31 -5.70
CA PHE A 47 -24.61 16.21 -6.33
C PHE A 47 -26.00 15.59 -6.48
N GLU A 48 -26.12 14.29 -6.60
CA GLU A 48 -27.40 13.59 -6.64
C GLU A 48 -28.14 13.61 -5.30
N CYS A 49 -27.38 13.76 -4.19
CA CYS A 49 -27.93 13.63 -2.84
C CYS A 49 -28.17 14.97 -2.14
N ILE A 50 -27.60 16.10 -2.62
CA ILE A 50 -27.52 17.35 -1.86
C ILE A 50 -27.90 18.56 -2.71
N SER A 51 -28.69 19.46 -2.10
CA SER A 51 -28.93 20.78 -2.68
C SER A 51 -27.67 21.63 -2.63
N LEU A 52 -27.29 22.20 -3.76
CA LEU A 52 -26.11 23.04 -3.94
C LEU A 52 -26.31 24.48 -3.46
N ASN A 53 -27.56 24.88 -3.25
CA ASN A 53 -27.90 26.28 -2.91
C ASN A 53 -27.11 26.76 -1.69
N ASN A 54 -26.33 27.80 -1.87
CA ASN A 54 -25.46 28.42 -0.86
C ASN A 54 -24.29 27.53 -0.34
N ARG A 55 -23.98 26.42 -1.02
CA ARG A 55 -22.89 25.50 -0.64
C ARG A 55 -21.81 25.36 -1.73
N GLU A 56 -21.82 26.20 -2.73
CA GLU A 56 -20.86 26.17 -3.84
C GLU A 56 -19.40 26.26 -3.36
N TYR A 57 -19.15 27.05 -2.30
CA TYR A 57 -17.84 27.16 -1.70
C TYR A 57 -17.33 25.85 -1.06
N GLU A 58 -18.24 25.04 -0.55
CA GLU A 58 -17.91 23.72 -0.01
C GLU A 58 -17.52 22.74 -1.13
N LEU A 59 -18.20 22.85 -2.28
CA LEU A 59 -17.92 22.01 -3.45
C LEU A 59 -16.59 22.39 -4.10
N LEU A 60 -16.28 23.67 -4.17
CA LEU A 60 -14.96 24.15 -4.60
C LEU A 60 -13.86 23.50 -3.75
N ALA A 61 -13.97 23.60 -2.43
CA ALA A 61 -13.01 23.02 -1.51
C ALA A 61 -12.92 21.48 -1.66
N ARG A 62 -14.08 20.82 -1.82
CA ARG A 62 -14.16 19.37 -2.02
C ARG A 62 -13.49 18.94 -3.32
N LYS A 63 -13.68 19.69 -4.41
CA LYS A 63 -13.04 19.42 -5.69
C LYS A 63 -11.51 19.51 -5.60
N ILE A 64 -11.00 20.55 -4.91
CA ILE A 64 -9.57 20.72 -4.68
C ILE A 64 -9.01 19.58 -3.82
N GLN A 65 -9.69 19.22 -2.73
CA GLN A 65 -9.31 18.09 -1.89
C GLN A 65 -9.31 16.77 -2.67
N TYR A 66 -10.36 16.51 -3.44
CA TYR A 66 -10.47 15.31 -4.28
C TYR A 66 -9.31 15.22 -5.28
N ASN A 67 -8.97 16.34 -5.92
CA ASN A 67 -7.84 16.39 -6.85
C ASN A 67 -6.51 16.05 -6.15
N SER A 68 -6.31 16.54 -4.93
CA SER A 68 -5.11 16.22 -4.16
C SER A 68 -5.09 14.76 -3.68
N GLU A 69 -6.16 14.28 -3.06
CA GLU A 69 -6.16 12.96 -2.40
C GLU A 69 -6.39 11.79 -3.36
N VAL A 70 -7.16 11.99 -4.43
CA VAL A 70 -7.47 10.91 -5.40
C VAL A 70 -6.59 10.99 -6.64
N ASN A 71 -6.42 12.19 -7.21
CA ASN A 71 -5.59 12.35 -8.42
C ASN A 71 -4.10 12.56 -8.09
N GLY A 72 -3.74 12.76 -6.81
CA GLY A 72 -2.36 12.98 -6.35
C GLY A 72 -1.77 14.31 -6.80
N SER A 73 -2.59 15.27 -7.25
CA SER A 73 -2.15 16.58 -7.72
C SER A 73 -2.22 17.61 -6.59
N LEU A 74 -1.08 18.24 -6.28
CA LEU A 74 -1.03 19.28 -5.24
C LEU A 74 -1.83 20.52 -5.63
N TYR A 75 -1.83 20.86 -6.92
CA TYR A 75 -2.42 22.07 -7.46
C TYR A 75 -3.59 21.76 -8.38
N THR A 76 -4.69 22.49 -8.25
CA THR A 76 -5.86 22.40 -9.12
C THR A 76 -5.88 23.65 -10.00
N SER A 77 -5.96 23.47 -11.34
CA SER A 77 -6.02 24.60 -12.25
C SER A 77 -7.31 25.40 -12.07
N LEU A 78 -7.22 26.73 -12.14
CA LEU A 78 -8.39 27.59 -12.18
C LEU A 78 -9.26 27.35 -13.42
N GLU A 79 -8.66 26.88 -14.51
CA GLU A 79 -9.37 26.54 -15.76
C GLU A 79 -10.31 25.34 -15.59
N ASP A 80 -10.10 24.50 -14.55
CA ASP A 80 -10.97 23.37 -14.23
C ASP A 80 -12.33 23.81 -13.63
N PHE A 81 -12.47 25.09 -13.31
CA PHE A 81 -13.68 25.66 -12.72
C PHE A 81 -14.37 26.57 -13.74
N LYS A 82 -15.68 26.43 -13.82
CA LYS A 82 -16.53 27.21 -14.75
C LYS A 82 -17.23 28.40 -14.07
N GLU A 83 -17.00 28.56 -12.78
CA GLU A 83 -17.66 29.57 -11.96
C GLU A 83 -16.94 30.92 -12.12
N ASP A 84 -17.69 31.98 -12.43
CA ASP A 84 -17.16 33.36 -12.58
C ASP A 84 -16.81 34.02 -11.25
N ASN A 85 -17.17 33.44 -10.10
CA ASN A 85 -17.06 34.03 -8.77
C ASN A 85 -16.14 33.25 -7.82
N ILE A 86 -15.13 32.55 -8.34
CA ILE A 86 -14.25 31.67 -7.55
C ILE A 86 -13.62 32.39 -6.34
N GLU A 87 -13.23 33.64 -6.47
CA GLU A 87 -12.63 34.41 -5.37
C GLU A 87 -13.59 34.60 -4.19
N VAL A 88 -14.84 34.91 -4.49
CA VAL A 88 -15.90 35.02 -3.47
C VAL A 88 -16.11 33.68 -2.76
N LEU A 89 -16.07 32.57 -3.52
CA LEU A 89 -16.21 31.24 -2.95
C LEU A 89 -15.04 30.88 -2.04
N ILE A 90 -13.81 31.22 -2.43
CA ILE A 90 -12.60 31.00 -1.61
C ILE A 90 -12.71 31.80 -0.30
N GLU A 91 -13.09 33.07 -0.38
CA GLU A 91 -13.24 33.93 0.80
C GLU A 91 -14.32 33.39 1.75
N LYS A 92 -15.47 33.02 1.20
CA LYS A 92 -16.58 32.43 1.95
C LYS A 92 -16.16 31.14 2.65
N TYR A 93 -15.45 30.24 1.93
CA TYR A 93 -14.93 29.02 2.51
C TYR A 93 -13.94 29.29 3.64
N ASN A 94 -12.92 30.13 3.38
CA ASN A 94 -11.88 30.44 4.37
C ASN A 94 -12.45 31.14 5.62
N THR A 95 -13.52 31.94 5.46
CA THR A 95 -14.22 32.58 6.57
C THR A 95 -15.03 31.58 7.39
N ALA A 96 -15.64 30.60 6.73
CA ALA A 96 -16.45 29.58 7.39
C ALA A 96 -15.62 28.54 8.19
N LEU A 97 -14.31 28.46 7.94
CA LEU A 97 -13.43 27.55 8.67
C LEU A 97 -13.35 27.91 10.16
N TYR A 98 -13.35 26.89 11.01
CA TYR A 98 -13.04 27.05 12.43
C TYR A 98 -11.63 27.63 12.61
N ASN A 99 -11.46 28.54 13.55
CA ASN A 99 -10.20 29.29 13.73
C ASN A 99 -8.97 28.38 13.87
N GLY A 100 -9.08 27.25 14.57
CA GLY A 100 -8.00 26.27 14.72
C GLY A 100 -7.57 25.59 13.42
N HIS A 101 -8.42 25.61 12.39
CA HIS A 101 -8.14 24.98 11.10
C HIS A 101 -7.79 25.97 9.99
N LYS A 102 -7.98 27.28 10.22
CA LYS A 102 -7.76 28.31 9.19
C LYS A 102 -6.35 28.27 8.59
N LYS A 103 -5.32 28.09 9.42
CA LYS A 103 -3.93 28.03 8.92
C LYS A 103 -3.73 26.85 7.96
N ASN A 104 -4.21 25.67 8.32
CA ASN A 104 -3.90 24.43 7.60
C ASN A 104 -4.86 24.20 6.43
N ARG A 105 -6.17 24.44 6.65
CA ARG A 105 -7.21 24.03 5.70
C ARG A 105 -7.68 25.15 4.76
N SER A 106 -7.11 26.36 4.85
CA SER A 106 -7.44 27.44 3.94
C SER A 106 -7.05 27.11 2.50
N ILE A 107 -7.91 27.52 1.57
CA ILE A 107 -7.58 27.50 0.14
C ILE A 107 -6.74 28.74 -0.16
N LYS A 108 -5.64 28.52 -0.87
CA LYS A 108 -4.74 29.58 -1.37
C LYS A 108 -4.61 29.51 -2.88
N LYS A 109 -4.16 30.63 -3.46
CA LYS A 109 -3.82 30.75 -4.89
C LYS A 109 -2.31 30.74 -5.08
N LEU A 110 -1.86 30.12 -6.17
CA LEU A 110 -0.49 30.18 -6.65
C LEU A 110 -0.48 30.79 -8.05
N HIS A 111 0.23 31.90 -8.21
CA HIS A 111 0.41 32.63 -9.49
C HIS A 111 -0.91 32.96 -10.22
N ASP A 112 -2.01 33.15 -9.52
CA ASP A 112 -3.36 33.36 -10.06
C ASP A 112 -3.82 32.30 -11.09
N LYS A 113 -3.20 31.12 -11.08
CA LYS A 113 -3.50 30.02 -11.99
C LYS A 113 -3.95 28.75 -11.28
N PHE A 114 -3.50 28.54 -10.06
CA PHE A 114 -3.72 27.31 -9.33
C PHE A 114 -4.33 27.55 -7.96
N LEU A 115 -5.18 26.62 -7.53
CA LEU A 115 -5.72 26.55 -6.18
C LEU A 115 -5.15 25.35 -5.44
N PHE A 116 -4.93 25.51 -4.14
CA PHE A 116 -4.48 24.42 -3.28
C PHE A 116 -4.91 24.63 -1.83
N ILE A 117 -4.92 23.54 -1.06
CA ILE A 117 -5.14 23.60 0.38
C ILE A 117 -3.79 23.70 1.06
N ASN A 118 -3.65 24.69 1.94
CA ASN A 118 -2.36 25.07 2.53
C ASN A 118 -1.63 23.91 3.21
N GLU A 119 -2.32 23.04 3.94
CA GLU A 119 -1.74 21.90 4.66
C GLU A 119 -0.92 20.98 3.74
N TYR A 120 -1.40 20.72 2.53
CA TYR A 120 -0.69 19.82 1.60
C TYR A 120 0.63 20.41 1.12
N GLN A 121 0.65 21.71 0.81
CA GLN A 121 1.86 22.39 0.38
C GLN A 121 2.85 22.57 1.53
N ASP A 122 2.40 23.09 2.68
CA ASP A 122 3.26 23.32 3.84
C ASP A 122 3.94 22.00 4.28
N THR A 123 3.18 20.90 4.39
CA THR A 123 3.72 19.59 4.76
C THR A 123 4.79 19.12 3.76
N LEU A 124 4.55 19.30 2.46
CA LEU A 124 5.53 18.90 1.45
C LEU A 124 6.81 19.72 1.53
N ILE A 125 6.70 21.04 1.71
CA ILE A 125 7.86 21.94 1.89
C ILE A 125 8.67 21.49 3.11
N GLU A 126 8.01 21.23 4.24
CA GLU A 126 8.67 20.77 5.46
C GLU A 126 9.38 19.42 5.26
N ILE A 127 8.77 18.47 4.54
CA ILE A 127 9.41 17.19 4.19
C ILE A 127 10.70 17.43 3.41
N ILE A 128 10.65 18.25 2.34
CA ILE A 128 11.83 18.54 1.51
C ILE A 128 12.92 19.23 2.32
N GLN A 129 12.56 20.15 3.23
CA GLN A 129 13.51 20.80 4.13
C GLN A 129 14.18 19.80 5.11
N LEU A 130 13.40 18.87 5.68
CA LEU A 130 13.92 17.82 6.55
C LEU A 130 14.87 16.89 5.79
N LEU A 131 14.51 16.46 4.58
CA LEU A 131 15.38 15.65 3.72
C LEU A 131 16.67 16.40 3.36
N ASN A 132 16.57 17.70 3.04
CA ASN A 132 17.73 18.53 2.71
C ASN A 132 18.75 18.65 3.86
N ASN A 133 18.34 18.43 5.12
CA ASN A 133 19.31 18.41 6.22
C ASN A 133 20.30 17.26 6.13
N PHE A 134 19.92 16.13 5.53
CA PHE A 134 20.79 14.98 5.32
C PHE A 134 21.71 15.13 4.11
N THR A 135 21.50 16.15 3.25
CA THR A 135 22.34 16.37 2.05
C THR A 135 23.51 17.32 2.27
N LYS A 136 23.64 17.92 3.46
CA LYS A 136 24.63 18.97 3.76
C LYS A 136 26.09 18.48 3.84
N SER A 137 26.30 17.21 4.13
CA SER A 137 27.63 16.61 4.24
C SER A 137 27.55 15.11 3.99
N GLY A 138 28.61 14.52 3.48
CA GLY A 138 28.81 13.07 3.38
C GLY A 138 29.39 12.46 4.66
N LEU A 139 29.81 11.21 4.54
CA LEU A 139 30.53 10.49 5.58
C LEU A 139 32.04 10.58 5.36
N ASP A 140 32.79 10.85 6.43
CA ASP A 140 34.23 10.90 6.38
C ASP A 140 34.81 9.52 6.02
N HIS A 141 35.82 9.49 5.14
CA HIS A 141 36.50 8.28 4.68
C HIS A 141 35.61 7.20 4.04
N TYR A 142 34.35 7.56 3.68
CA TYR A 142 33.41 6.60 3.11
C TYR A 142 33.94 5.91 1.87
N LYS A 143 34.50 6.68 0.94
CA LYS A 143 34.97 6.17 -0.35
C LYS A 143 36.12 5.15 -0.21
N GLU A 144 36.99 5.35 0.72
CA GLU A 144 38.08 4.45 1.02
C GLU A 144 37.56 3.15 1.61
N ASN A 145 36.76 3.26 2.68
CA ASN A 145 36.20 2.13 3.41
C ASN A 145 35.30 1.25 2.52
N ILE A 146 34.42 1.87 1.73
CA ILE A 146 33.50 1.12 0.85
C ILE A 146 34.25 0.40 -0.28
N ASN A 147 35.32 1.01 -0.83
CA ASN A 147 36.12 0.39 -1.88
C ASN A 147 36.93 -0.80 -1.37
N GLU A 148 37.39 -0.80 -0.12
CA GLU A 148 38.00 -1.96 0.53
C GLU A 148 36.97 -3.07 0.70
N TRP A 149 35.80 -2.78 1.26
CA TRP A 149 34.73 -3.75 1.43
C TRP A 149 34.26 -4.35 0.09
N LEU A 150 34.15 -3.54 -0.97
CA LEU A 150 33.76 -4.00 -2.30
C LEU A 150 34.76 -4.98 -2.95
N LYS A 151 36.03 -4.95 -2.57
CA LYS A 151 37.04 -5.95 -3.04
C LYS A 151 36.78 -7.33 -2.44
N GLU A 152 36.26 -7.36 -1.21
CA GLU A 152 35.95 -8.60 -0.49
C GLU A 152 34.55 -9.12 -0.79
N CYS A 153 33.62 -8.24 -1.21
CA CYS A 153 32.24 -8.55 -1.48
C CYS A 153 32.04 -9.17 -2.87
N ASN A 154 31.97 -10.51 -2.93
CA ASN A 154 31.75 -11.26 -4.18
C ASN A 154 30.28 -11.33 -4.61
N GLN A 155 29.33 -10.79 -3.84
CA GLN A 155 27.88 -10.98 -4.04
C GLN A 155 27.22 -9.89 -4.89
N LEU A 156 27.93 -8.79 -5.19
CA LEU A 156 27.39 -7.72 -6.04
C LEU A 156 27.45 -8.12 -7.53
N ASP A 157 26.28 -8.23 -8.10
CA ASP A 157 26.00 -8.81 -9.41
C ASP A 157 26.29 -7.89 -10.60
N CYS A 158 26.38 -6.56 -10.41
CA CYS A 158 26.63 -5.65 -11.51
C CYS A 158 27.54 -4.46 -11.15
N LYS A 159 28.23 -3.96 -12.19
CA LYS A 159 29.15 -2.82 -12.07
C LYS A 159 28.41 -1.54 -11.65
N GLU A 160 27.20 -1.30 -12.16
CA GLU A 160 26.39 -0.12 -11.85
C GLU A 160 26.12 0.02 -10.34
N LYS A 161 25.76 -1.07 -9.66
CA LYS A 161 25.56 -1.07 -8.20
C LYS A 161 26.86 -0.80 -7.45
N LYS A 162 28.00 -1.34 -7.92
CA LYS A 162 29.32 -1.09 -7.32
C LYS A 162 29.71 0.39 -7.43
N ASP A 163 29.58 0.95 -8.63
CA ASP A 163 29.92 2.36 -8.90
C ASP A 163 29.01 3.30 -8.08
N TYR A 164 27.76 2.96 -7.94
CA TYR A 164 26.83 3.72 -7.10
C TYR A 164 27.20 3.64 -5.62
N LEU A 165 27.39 2.44 -5.08
CA LEU A 165 27.79 2.25 -3.69
C LEU A 165 29.09 2.96 -3.37
N SER A 166 30.07 2.98 -4.29
CA SER A 166 31.35 3.68 -4.10
C SER A 166 31.21 5.19 -3.87
N ASN A 167 30.12 5.79 -4.33
CA ASN A 167 29.90 7.23 -4.24
C ASN A 167 28.71 7.63 -3.34
N LEU A 168 27.90 6.68 -2.88
CA LEU A 168 26.60 6.87 -2.26
C LEU A 168 26.60 7.92 -1.13
N PHE A 169 27.53 7.81 -0.19
CA PHE A 169 27.59 8.70 0.96
C PHE A 169 28.83 9.61 0.98
N CYS A 170 29.46 9.83 -0.18
CA CYS A 170 30.60 10.75 -0.26
C CYS A 170 30.22 12.22 0.02
N ASN A 171 29.06 12.64 -0.48
CA ASN A 171 28.63 14.05 -0.42
C ASN A 171 27.31 14.25 0.32
N SER A 172 26.58 13.20 0.62
CA SER A 172 25.25 13.25 1.22
C SER A 172 25.04 12.08 2.18
N LYS A 173 24.29 12.28 3.25
CA LYS A 173 23.81 11.24 4.16
C LYS A 173 22.37 10.81 3.82
N LEU A 174 21.82 11.29 2.71
CA LEU A 174 20.55 10.88 2.12
C LEU A 174 20.82 10.03 0.89
N ALA A 175 20.14 8.89 0.76
CA ALA A 175 20.10 8.10 -0.45
C ALA A 175 18.65 7.87 -0.90
N LEU A 176 18.36 8.15 -2.17
CA LEU A 176 17.08 7.86 -2.79
C LEU A 176 17.26 6.73 -3.81
N ILE A 177 16.67 5.57 -3.53
CA ILE A 177 16.79 4.37 -4.37
C ILE A 177 15.41 4.03 -4.92
N TYR A 178 15.28 3.97 -6.23
CA TYR A 178 14.03 3.61 -6.85
C TYR A 178 14.24 2.63 -8.02
N GLY A 179 13.18 2.00 -8.44
CA GLY A 179 13.23 1.05 -9.54
C GLY A 179 11.96 0.24 -9.64
N ALA A 180 11.81 -0.43 -10.78
CA ALA A 180 10.69 -1.29 -11.07
C ALA A 180 10.54 -2.43 -10.04
N ALA A 181 9.38 -3.07 -10.05
CA ALA A 181 9.15 -4.28 -9.26
C ALA A 181 10.19 -5.37 -9.64
N GLY A 182 10.83 -5.97 -8.64
CA GLY A 182 11.79 -7.06 -8.86
C GLY A 182 13.18 -6.64 -9.35
N THR A 183 13.57 -5.37 -9.23
CA THR A 183 14.92 -4.88 -9.60
C THR A 183 15.99 -5.07 -8.53
N GLY A 184 15.66 -5.72 -7.40
CA GLY A 184 16.63 -6.00 -6.35
C GLY A 184 16.85 -4.85 -5.37
N LYS A 185 15.86 -4.00 -5.15
CA LYS A 185 15.87 -2.93 -4.13
C LYS A 185 16.23 -3.45 -2.74
N THR A 186 15.53 -4.50 -2.29
CA THR A 186 15.79 -5.13 -0.97
C THR A 186 17.18 -5.76 -0.88
N THR A 187 17.69 -6.33 -1.97
CA THR A 187 19.06 -6.85 -2.03
C THR A 187 20.10 -5.73 -1.89
N LEU A 188 19.82 -4.56 -2.46
CA LEU A 188 20.70 -3.40 -2.27
C LEU A 188 20.67 -2.88 -0.82
N ILE A 189 19.49 -2.87 -0.17
CA ILE A 189 19.37 -2.60 1.27
C ILE A 189 20.25 -3.58 2.06
N GLU A 190 20.22 -4.87 1.72
CA GLU A 190 21.03 -5.92 2.35
C GLU A 190 22.52 -5.63 2.24
N HIS A 191 23.02 -5.27 1.05
CA HIS A 191 24.42 -4.91 0.85
C HIS A 191 24.82 -3.67 1.65
N ILE A 192 24.00 -2.61 1.65
CA ILE A 192 24.28 -1.41 2.46
C ILE A 192 24.26 -1.75 3.95
N SER A 193 23.29 -2.55 4.39
CA SER A 193 23.19 -3.00 5.77
C SER A 193 24.42 -3.82 6.22
N SER A 194 24.93 -4.67 5.35
CA SER A 194 26.12 -5.51 5.60
C SER A 194 27.39 -4.68 5.69
N PHE A 195 27.54 -3.66 4.86
CA PHE A 195 28.65 -2.70 4.96
C PHE A 195 28.67 -2.00 6.32
N PHE A 196 27.50 -1.61 6.84
CA PHE A 196 27.33 -0.96 8.14
C PHE A 196 26.93 -1.96 9.24
N HIS A 197 27.57 -3.14 9.32
CA HIS A 197 27.18 -4.23 10.23
C HIS A 197 27.25 -3.84 11.72
N ASP A 198 28.14 -2.93 12.10
CA ASP A 198 28.36 -2.45 13.47
C ASP A 198 27.37 -1.36 13.91
N LYS A 199 26.61 -0.76 12.98
CA LYS A 199 25.70 0.37 13.23
C LYS A 199 24.32 -0.06 13.73
N ASN A 200 23.69 0.79 14.54
CA ASN A 200 22.30 0.63 14.94
C ASN A 200 21.37 1.04 13.79
N LYS A 201 20.54 0.12 13.35
CA LYS A 201 19.67 0.30 12.19
C LYS A 201 18.19 0.25 12.56
N LEU A 202 17.41 1.11 11.93
CA LEU A 202 15.94 1.06 11.95
C LEU A 202 15.43 0.83 10.53
N TYR A 203 14.59 -0.19 10.37
CA TYR A 203 13.92 -0.50 9.11
C TYR A 203 12.43 -0.20 9.24
N LEU A 204 11.94 0.69 8.40
CA LEU A 204 10.55 1.09 8.33
C LEU A 204 9.96 0.69 6.97
N ALA A 205 8.72 0.22 6.98
CA ALA A 205 7.92 0.04 5.77
C ALA A 205 6.45 0.29 6.09
N ASN A 206 5.63 0.49 5.06
CA ASN A 206 4.22 0.82 5.29
C ASN A 206 3.40 -0.40 5.75
N THR A 207 3.79 -1.62 5.36
CA THR A 207 3.04 -2.84 5.62
C THR A 207 3.82 -3.84 6.46
N ASN A 208 3.11 -4.65 7.26
CA ASN A 208 3.73 -5.76 8.01
C ASN A 208 4.41 -6.78 7.08
N THR A 209 3.84 -7.01 5.90
CA THR A 209 4.44 -7.90 4.89
C THR A 209 5.82 -7.40 4.44
N ALA A 210 5.95 -6.10 4.14
CA ALA A 210 7.23 -5.50 3.76
C ALA A 210 8.24 -5.54 4.91
N VAL A 211 7.82 -5.21 6.13
CA VAL A 211 8.67 -5.30 7.34
C VAL A 211 9.19 -6.71 7.54
N ASN A 212 8.33 -7.73 7.41
CA ASN A 212 8.73 -9.11 7.58
C ASN A 212 9.64 -9.62 6.46
N ASN A 213 9.43 -9.17 5.22
CA ASN A 213 10.33 -9.47 4.10
C ASN A 213 11.74 -8.91 4.36
N LEU A 214 11.83 -7.70 4.94
CA LEU A 214 13.11 -7.13 5.37
C LEU A 214 13.75 -7.96 6.50
N ARG A 215 12.97 -8.28 7.54
CA ARG A 215 13.46 -9.06 8.71
C ARG A 215 13.98 -10.44 8.33
N GLN A 216 13.43 -11.09 7.29
CA GLN A 216 13.87 -12.40 6.83
C GLN A 216 15.17 -12.38 6.03
N ARG A 217 15.50 -11.27 5.39
CA ARG A 217 16.64 -11.12 4.49
C ARG A 217 17.85 -10.46 5.15
N LEU A 218 17.59 -9.67 6.19
CA LEU A 218 18.62 -8.84 6.81
C LEU A 218 19.11 -9.45 8.12
N ASP A 219 20.37 -9.16 8.46
CA ASP A 219 20.90 -9.50 9.76
C ASP A 219 20.14 -8.77 10.88
N ILE A 220 19.73 -9.53 11.89
CA ILE A 220 18.93 -9.03 13.01
C ILE A 220 19.80 -8.28 14.03
N GLN A 221 21.13 -8.48 14.05
CA GLN A 221 22.02 -7.81 14.99
C GLN A 221 21.99 -6.30 14.78
N ASN A 222 21.84 -5.55 15.89
CA ASN A 222 21.73 -4.09 15.90
C ASN A 222 20.60 -3.52 15.01
N SER A 223 19.58 -4.32 14.71
CA SER A 223 18.50 -3.97 13.81
C SER A 223 17.15 -3.89 14.55
N SER A 224 16.36 -2.89 14.22
CA SER A 224 14.98 -2.73 14.70
C SER A 224 14.06 -2.64 13.48
N PHE A 225 12.90 -3.29 13.53
CA PHE A 225 11.95 -3.37 12.43
C PHE A 225 10.57 -2.93 12.89
N SER A 226 9.93 -2.03 12.16
CA SER A 226 8.59 -1.54 12.51
C SER A 226 7.83 -1.10 11.25
N THR A 227 6.50 -1.15 11.32
CA THR A 227 5.70 -0.41 10.35
C THR A 227 5.75 1.08 10.66
N VAL A 228 5.56 1.93 9.64
CA VAL A 228 5.49 3.39 9.81
C VAL A 228 4.40 3.76 10.83
N ALA A 229 3.22 3.15 10.73
CA ALA A 229 2.12 3.41 11.67
C ALA A 229 2.47 3.03 13.12
N SER A 230 3.09 1.86 13.32
CA SER A 230 3.53 1.42 14.65
C SER A 230 4.64 2.31 15.21
N TYR A 231 5.59 2.72 14.37
CA TYR A 231 6.65 3.66 14.77
C TYR A 231 6.06 4.99 15.24
N ILE A 232 5.15 5.59 14.45
CA ILE A 232 4.50 6.86 14.79
C ILE A 232 3.72 6.76 16.11
N ALA A 233 2.99 5.66 16.31
CA ALA A 233 2.22 5.43 17.54
C ALA A 233 3.12 5.36 18.80
N ASN A 234 4.33 4.82 18.66
CA ASN A 234 5.25 4.55 19.78
C ASN A 234 6.44 5.53 19.84
N LYS A 235 6.57 6.52 18.96
CA LYS A 235 7.76 7.38 18.83
C LYS A 235 8.15 8.10 20.13
N ASN A 236 7.17 8.48 20.96
CA ASN A 236 7.42 9.15 22.25
C ASN A 236 8.08 8.23 23.29
N ASN A 237 7.96 6.91 23.13
CA ASN A 237 8.56 5.91 23.99
C ASN A 237 9.93 5.43 23.48
N ILE A 238 10.31 5.82 22.25
CA ILE A 238 11.56 5.43 21.62
C ILE A 238 12.62 6.50 21.90
N SER A 239 13.42 6.29 22.95
CA SER A 239 14.59 7.13 23.26
C SER A 239 15.86 6.71 22.52
N LYS A 240 15.84 5.55 21.85
CA LYS A 240 17.00 4.98 21.15
C LYS A 240 17.37 5.86 19.95
N LYS A 241 18.66 6.15 19.79
CA LYS A 241 19.23 6.73 18.57
C LYS A 241 19.56 5.62 17.59
N PHE A 242 19.37 5.91 16.32
CA PHE A 242 19.73 5.04 15.23
C PHE A 242 20.83 5.70 14.40
N ASP A 243 21.85 4.94 14.01
CA ASP A 243 22.88 5.47 13.11
C ASP A 243 22.28 5.57 11.69
N ILE A 244 21.46 4.58 11.30
CA ILE A 244 20.89 4.48 9.96
C ILE A 244 19.40 4.18 10.05
N VAL A 245 18.61 4.88 9.23
CA VAL A 245 17.18 4.60 9.02
C VAL A 245 16.96 4.24 7.55
N PHE A 246 16.39 3.06 7.34
CA PHE A 246 15.91 2.60 6.04
C PHE A 246 14.39 2.72 6.00
N ILE A 247 13.87 3.32 4.95
CA ILE A 247 12.42 3.40 4.69
C ILE A 247 12.15 2.74 3.35
N ASP A 248 11.51 1.57 3.38
CA ASP A 248 11.13 0.83 2.18
C ASP A 248 9.67 1.10 1.79
N GLU A 249 9.34 0.84 0.53
CA GLU A 249 8.02 1.13 -0.06
C GLU A 249 7.60 2.61 0.10
N CYS A 250 8.53 3.56 -0.05
CA CYS A 250 8.31 5.00 0.19
C CYS A 250 7.12 5.59 -0.58
N SER A 251 6.82 5.10 -1.78
CA SER A 251 5.67 5.54 -2.59
C SER A 251 4.31 5.28 -1.93
N THR A 252 4.26 4.33 -1.00
CA THR A 252 3.03 3.95 -0.30
C THR A 252 2.79 4.75 0.98
N ILE A 253 3.74 5.58 1.40
CA ILE A 253 3.69 6.33 2.66
C ILE A 253 3.13 7.73 2.39
N SER A 254 2.10 8.15 3.14
CA SER A 254 1.49 9.46 3.00
C SER A 254 2.45 10.60 3.39
N ASN A 255 2.23 11.80 2.83
CA ASN A 255 3.02 12.99 3.21
C ASN A 255 2.96 13.25 4.72
N LYS A 256 1.79 13.08 5.34
CA LYS A 256 1.61 13.28 6.78
C LYS A 256 2.39 12.27 7.62
N ASP A 257 2.39 11.01 7.21
CA ASP A 257 3.05 9.95 7.97
C ASP A 257 4.57 10.07 7.85
N ILE A 258 5.09 10.31 6.63
CA ILE A 258 6.54 10.52 6.45
C ILE A 258 7.03 11.78 7.15
N PHE A 259 6.26 12.88 7.13
CA PHE A 259 6.59 14.07 7.89
C PHE A 259 6.76 13.75 9.38
N SER A 260 5.80 12.98 9.96
CA SER A 260 5.85 12.58 11.36
C SER A 260 7.06 11.71 11.72
N VAL A 261 7.51 10.87 10.77
CA VAL A 261 8.74 10.06 10.92
C VAL A 261 9.98 10.96 10.85
N LEU A 262 10.09 11.79 9.79
CA LEU A 262 11.26 12.63 9.57
C LEU A 262 11.47 13.66 10.69
N ASP A 263 10.38 14.24 11.20
CA ASP A 263 10.43 15.18 12.32
C ASP A 263 10.97 14.54 13.60
N ASP A 264 10.65 13.26 13.85
CA ASP A 264 11.18 12.54 15.00
C ASP A 264 12.64 12.09 14.81
N ILE A 265 13.01 11.58 13.62
CA ILE A 265 14.34 11.04 13.38
C ILE A 265 15.42 12.09 13.10
N LYS A 266 15.05 13.33 12.78
CA LYS A 266 16.00 14.41 12.40
C LYS A 266 17.16 14.64 13.36
N LEU A 267 16.97 14.32 14.66
CA LEU A 267 18.00 14.43 15.70
C LEU A 267 18.48 13.07 16.22
N LYS A 268 17.89 11.98 15.74
CA LYS A 268 18.13 10.61 16.20
C LYS A 268 18.82 9.75 15.16
N CYS A 269 18.98 10.23 13.92
CA CYS A 269 19.49 9.48 12.78
C CYS A 269 20.60 10.26 12.07
N GLU A 270 21.63 9.56 11.65
CA GLU A 270 22.74 10.13 10.88
C GLU A 270 22.55 9.91 9.37
N ILE A 271 22.18 8.70 8.94
CA ILE A 271 22.03 8.30 7.53
C ILE A 271 20.59 7.91 7.26
N LEU A 272 20.01 8.47 6.20
CA LEU A 272 18.66 8.15 5.77
C LEU A 272 18.65 7.54 4.37
N ILE A 273 18.01 6.39 4.23
CA ILE A 273 17.89 5.66 2.97
C ILE A 273 16.41 5.45 2.68
N CYS A 274 15.93 6.07 1.60
CA CYS A 274 14.55 5.98 1.13
C CYS A 274 14.49 5.11 -0.13
N VAL A 275 13.68 4.06 -0.10
CA VAL A 275 13.57 3.08 -1.19
C VAL A 275 12.12 2.95 -1.63
N GLY A 276 11.86 2.95 -2.95
CA GLY A 276 10.48 2.88 -3.44
C GLY A 276 10.35 2.62 -4.94
N ASP A 277 9.11 2.65 -5.40
CA ASP A 277 8.74 2.56 -6.81
C ASP A 277 7.57 3.51 -7.07
N ILE A 278 7.82 4.63 -7.73
CA ILE A 278 6.83 5.69 -7.99
C ILE A 278 5.70 5.26 -8.93
N TYR A 279 5.85 4.14 -9.62
CA TYR A 279 4.85 3.61 -10.55
C TYR A 279 3.91 2.58 -9.91
N GLN A 280 4.20 2.14 -8.66
CA GLN A 280 3.29 1.28 -7.90
C GLN A 280 2.16 2.09 -7.26
N ILE A 281 1.16 1.38 -6.70
CA ILE A 281 0.04 2.00 -5.97
C ILE A 281 0.58 2.95 -4.92
N GLU A 282 0.03 4.15 -4.91
CA GLU A 282 0.37 5.18 -3.95
C GLU A 282 -0.32 4.96 -2.60
N SER A 283 0.01 5.83 -1.64
CA SER A 283 -0.65 5.83 -0.35
C SER A 283 -2.14 6.14 -0.48
N ILE A 284 -2.95 5.57 0.42
CA ILE A 284 -4.39 5.82 0.49
C ILE A 284 -4.69 7.31 0.77
N ARG A 285 -3.83 7.97 1.54
CA ARG A 285 -3.86 9.42 1.77
C ARG A 285 -2.89 10.10 0.81
N PHE A 286 -3.03 11.43 0.64
CA PHE A 286 -2.12 12.20 -0.18
C PHE A 286 -0.64 11.90 0.13
N GLY A 287 0.10 11.41 -0.87
CA GLY A 287 1.45 10.88 -0.69
C GLY A 287 2.32 10.95 -1.94
N ASN A 288 2.66 12.18 -2.37
CA ASN A 288 3.53 12.38 -3.53
C ASN A 288 4.96 12.83 -3.16
N TRP A 289 5.29 12.87 -1.86
CA TRP A 289 6.57 13.37 -1.35
C TRP A 289 7.80 12.69 -1.99
N PHE A 290 7.73 11.37 -2.22
CA PHE A 290 8.86 10.62 -2.76
C PHE A 290 9.16 10.99 -4.22
N LEU A 291 8.10 11.26 -5.00
CA LEU A 291 8.22 11.75 -6.37
C LEU A 291 8.82 13.17 -6.40
N PHE A 292 8.40 14.05 -5.49
CA PHE A 292 9.03 15.38 -5.33
C PHE A 292 10.47 15.27 -4.86
N ALA A 293 10.78 14.41 -3.89
CA ALA A 293 12.14 14.18 -3.43
C ALA A 293 13.07 13.76 -4.58
N GLN A 294 12.64 12.90 -5.47
CA GLN A 294 13.40 12.51 -6.66
C GLN A 294 13.69 13.69 -7.60
N LYS A 295 12.71 14.59 -7.81
CA LYS A 295 12.92 15.78 -8.66
C LYS A 295 13.88 16.79 -8.00
N PHE A 296 13.78 16.99 -6.68
CA PHE A 296 14.62 17.95 -5.96
C PHE A 296 16.05 17.47 -5.71
N PHE A 297 16.26 16.16 -5.57
CA PHE A 297 17.53 15.56 -5.20
C PHE A 297 18.04 14.60 -6.29
N SER A 298 18.05 15.07 -7.54
CA SER A 298 18.45 14.27 -8.72
C SER A 298 19.87 13.69 -8.62
N ASP A 299 20.79 14.39 -7.94
CA ASP A 299 22.20 14.03 -7.88
C ASP A 299 22.52 12.90 -6.88
N ILE A 300 21.58 12.57 -5.99
CA ILE A 300 21.74 11.55 -4.94
C ILE A 300 20.79 10.37 -5.09
N GLN A 301 20.26 10.16 -6.29
CA GLN A 301 19.32 9.09 -6.58
C GLN A 301 19.94 7.97 -7.39
N LEU A 302 19.45 6.75 -7.19
CA LEU A 302 19.74 5.59 -8.02
C LEU A 302 18.46 4.99 -8.58
N GLU A 303 18.39 4.82 -9.88
CA GLU A 303 17.40 4.01 -10.54
C GLU A 303 17.93 2.61 -10.83
N LEU A 304 17.32 1.58 -10.23
CA LEU A 304 17.58 0.19 -10.54
C LEU A 304 16.75 -0.25 -11.74
N LYS A 305 17.41 -0.60 -12.86
CA LYS A 305 16.73 -0.91 -14.13
C LYS A 305 16.59 -2.40 -14.39
N HIS A 306 17.55 -3.22 -13.95
CA HIS A 306 17.55 -4.65 -14.25
C HIS A 306 16.52 -5.42 -13.41
N ILE A 307 15.64 -6.18 -14.08
CA ILE A 307 14.56 -6.96 -13.44
C ILE A 307 15.03 -8.39 -13.20
N TYR A 308 15.00 -8.84 -11.94
CA TYR A 308 15.37 -10.19 -11.50
C TYR A 308 14.17 -11.08 -11.17
N ARG A 309 12.97 -10.50 -10.94
CA ARG A 309 11.77 -11.21 -10.49
C ARG A 309 11.28 -12.27 -11.48
N THR A 310 11.42 -12.01 -12.76
CA THR A 310 11.01 -12.91 -13.82
C THR A 310 12.14 -13.15 -14.81
N LYS A 311 12.23 -14.39 -15.31
CA LYS A 311 13.12 -14.77 -16.40
C LYS A 311 12.44 -14.63 -17.77
N SER A 312 11.15 -14.31 -17.81
CA SER A 312 10.39 -14.10 -19.03
C SER A 312 10.69 -12.72 -19.61
N GLU A 313 11.48 -12.66 -20.67
CA GLU A 313 11.76 -11.41 -21.41
C GLU A 313 10.47 -10.72 -21.88
N LYS A 314 9.45 -11.51 -22.23
CA LYS A 314 8.14 -10.98 -22.62
C LYS A 314 7.46 -10.23 -21.50
N LEU A 315 7.47 -10.76 -20.25
CA LEU A 315 6.91 -10.09 -19.09
C LEU A 315 7.72 -8.83 -18.74
N GLN A 316 9.05 -8.91 -18.79
CA GLN A 316 9.91 -7.74 -18.54
C GLN A 316 9.60 -6.61 -19.50
N LEU A 317 9.50 -6.91 -20.80
CA LEU A 317 9.15 -5.95 -21.84
C LEU A 317 7.75 -5.35 -21.63
N LEU A 318 6.77 -6.18 -21.27
CA LEU A 318 5.41 -5.70 -20.96
C LEU A 318 5.42 -4.72 -19.77
N TRP A 319 6.12 -5.08 -18.68
CA TRP A 319 6.21 -4.22 -17.50
C TRP A 319 6.87 -2.88 -17.81
N GLU A 320 7.94 -2.88 -18.60
CA GLU A 320 8.63 -1.66 -19.01
C GLU A 320 7.72 -0.76 -19.87
N ARG A 321 7.05 -1.33 -20.86
CA ARG A 321 6.13 -0.57 -21.72
C ARG A 321 4.94 0.00 -20.98
N VAL A 322 4.36 -0.76 -20.04
CA VAL A 322 3.29 -0.26 -19.17
C VAL A 322 3.84 0.83 -18.25
N ARG A 323 5.02 0.63 -17.65
CA ARG A 323 5.64 1.60 -16.76
C ARG A 323 5.85 2.96 -17.41
N THR A 324 6.27 2.97 -18.68
CA THR A 324 6.57 4.19 -19.43
C THR A 324 5.39 4.72 -20.26
N LEU A 325 4.26 4.00 -20.30
CA LEU A 325 3.13 4.24 -21.21
C LEU A 325 3.55 4.32 -22.67
N ASP A 326 4.42 3.39 -23.08
CA ASP A 326 4.90 3.28 -24.45
C ASP A 326 3.75 2.96 -25.41
N GLU A 327 3.72 3.60 -26.58
CA GLU A 327 2.68 3.41 -27.61
C GLU A 327 2.52 1.95 -28.04
N SER A 328 3.60 1.14 -27.93
CA SER A 328 3.60 -0.29 -28.26
C SER A 328 3.15 -1.21 -27.10
N MET A 329 2.57 -0.65 -26.05
CA MET A 329 2.06 -1.42 -24.90
C MET A 329 1.00 -2.46 -25.31
N LEU A 330 0.06 -2.10 -26.19
CA LEU A 330 -0.94 -3.01 -26.75
C LEU A 330 -0.29 -4.19 -27.45
N GLU A 331 0.68 -3.93 -28.31
CA GLU A 331 1.44 -4.96 -29.01
C GLU A 331 2.15 -5.93 -28.05
N ALA A 332 2.65 -5.42 -26.92
CA ALA A 332 3.28 -6.25 -25.91
C ALA A 332 2.26 -7.14 -25.19
N ILE A 333 1.06 -6.64 -24.90
CA ILE A 333 -0.03 -7.41 -24.30
C ILE A 333 -0.44 -8.56 -25.23
N GLU A 334 -0.63 -8.28 -26.51
CA GLU A 334 -1.00 -9.27 -27.53
C GLU A 334 0.12 -10.31 -27.78
N LYS A 335 1.36 -9.87 -28.00
CA LYS A 335 2.52 -10.76 -28.20
C LYS A 335 2.78 -11.69 -27.02
N ASN A 336 2.43 -11.24 -25.83
CA ASN A 336 2.53 -12.04 -24.59
C ASN A 336 1.34 -12.99 -24.44
N ASN A 337 0.33 -12.88 -25.30
CA ASN A 337 -0.94 -13.58 -25.17
C ASN A 337 -1.55 -13.37 -23.75
N SER A 338 -1.42 -12.13 -23.25
CA SER A 338 -1.89 -11.78 -21.90
C SER A 338 -3.33 -11.29 -21.87
N SER A 339 -3.88 -10.75 -22.97
CA SER A 339 -5.28 -10.34 -23.08
C SER A 339 -6.17 -11.53 -23.41
N GLU A 340 -7.30 -11.62 -22.72
CA GLU A 340 -8.31 -12.66 -22.90
C GLU A 340 -9.71 -12.07 -22.70
N ASN A 341 -10.69 -12.57 -23.44
CA ASN A 341 -12.07 -12.14 -23.21
C ASN A 341 -12.56 -12.64 -21.85
N ILE A 342 -13.21 -11.75 -21.09
CA ILE A 342 -13.73 -12.08 -19.75
C ILE A 342 -14.72 -13.25 -19.77
N GLN A 343 -15.43 -13.48 -20.87
CA GLN A 343 -16.33 -14.61 -21.04
C GLN A 343 -15.60 -15.96 -21.08
N ASN A 344 -14.30 -15.95 -21.41
CA ASN A 344 -13.45 -17.16 -21.42
C ASN A 344 -12.82 -17.43 -20.06
N PHE A 345 -13.12 -16.62 -19.03
CA PHE A 345 -12.59 -16.85 -17.70
C PHE A 345 -13.06 -18.21 -17.17
N ASN A 346 -12.08 -19.06 -16.85
CA ASN A 346 -12.37 -20.38 -16.29
C ASN A 346 -12.16 -20.34 -14.78
N PHE A 347 -13.21 -20.70 -14.04
CA PHE A 347 -13.20 -20.84 -12.59
C PHE A 347 -12.49 -22.12 -12.14
N SER A 348 -11.35 -22.44 -12.73
CA SER A 348 -10.49 -23.55 -12.32
C SER A 348 -9.12 -23.06 -11.94
N ARG A 349 -8.48 -23.74 -11.01
CA ARG A 349 -7.13 -23.45 -10.57
C ARG A 349 -6.15 -24.36 -11.29
N SER A 350 -5.11 -23.78 -11.91
CA SER A 350 -4.16 -24.54 -12.74
C SER A 350 -2.84 -24.84 -12.03
N VAL A 351 -2.44 -24.03 -11.05
CA VAL A 351 -1.17 -24.17 -10.32
C VAL A 351 -1.34 -23.77 -8.85
N ASN A 352 -0.46 -24.28 -7.99
CA ASN A 352 -0.56 -24.02 -6.54
C ASN A 352 -0.29 -22.56 -6.15
N ASP A 353 0.63 -21.86 -6.85
CA ASP A 353 0.94 -20.44 -6.61
C ASP A 353 0.25 -19.53 -7.66
N GLU A 354 -1.07 -19.65 -7.75
CA GLU A 354 -1.95 -18.87 -8.61
C GLU A 354 -2.83 -17.94 -7.79
N ILE A 355 -3.06 -16.73 -8.30
CA ILE A 355 -3.96 -15.75 -7.71
C ILE A 355 -4.80 -15.06 -8.77
N ILE A 356 -6.04 -14.76 -8.41
CA ILE A 356 -6.91 -13.88 -9.18
C ILE A 356 -6.95 -12.52 -8.51
N LEU A 357 -6.70 -11.47 -9.29
CA LEU A 357 -6.73 -10.08 -8.84
C LEU A 357 -7.99 -9.41 -9.36
N CYS A 358 -8.80 -8.88 -8.45
CA CYS A 358 -10.00 -8.12 -8.75
C CYS A 358 -9.86 -6.67 -8.25
N LEU A 359 -10.59 -5.74 -8.86
CA LEU A 359 -10.65 -4.36 -8.40
C LEU A 359 -11.58 -4.21 -7.21
N ASN A 360 -12.78 -4.77 -7.31
CA ASN A 360 -13.87 -4.61 -6.35
C ASN A 360 -14.11 -5.87 -5.52
N TYR A 361 -14.68 -5.69 -4.33
CA TYR A 361 -15.13 -6.81 -3.48
C TYR A 361 -16.48 -7.36 -3.92
N GLY A 362 -17.40 -6.50 -4.36
CA GLY A 362 -18.74 -6.84 -4.83
C GLY A 362 -18.82 -7.03 -6.35
N GLY A 363 -20.02 -7.39 -6.84
CA GLY A 363 -20.28 -7.65 -8.26
C GLY A 363 -19.95 -9.09 -8.68
N ILE A 364 -20.36 -9.44 -9.91
CA ILE A 364 -20.22 -10.83 -10.45
C ILE A 364 -18.75 -11.27 -10.44
N TYR A 365 -17.86 -10.40 -10.85
CA TYR A 365 -16.41 -10.63 -10.91
C TYR A 365 -15.65 -10.01 -9.74
N GLY A 366 -16.34 -9.70 -8.64
CA GLY A 366 -15.71 -9.20 -7.42
C GLY A 366 -15.06 -10.31 -6.58
N VAL A 367 -14.14 -9.91 -5.71
CA VAL A 367 -13.37 -10.81 -4.83
C VAL A 367 -14.27 -11.83 -4.11
N ASN A 368 -15.41 -11.37 -3.56
CA ASN A 368 -16.28 -12.23 -2.77
C ASN A 368 -16.93 -13.34 -3.61
N ASN A 369 -17.45 -12.99 -4.80
CA ASN A 369 -18.08 -13.96 -5.67
C ASN A 369 -17.08 -14.93 -6.29
N ILE A 370 -15.92 -14.44 -6.76
CA ILE A 370 -14.88 -15.29 -7.32
C ILE A 370 -14.41 -16.31 -6.28
N ASN A 371 -14.15 -15.88 -5.05
CA ASN A 371 -13.77 -16.80 -3.96
C ASN A 371 -14.85 -17.85 -3.71
N LYS A 372 -16.12 -17.44 -3.70
CA LYS A 372 -17.25 -18.38 -3.51
C LYS A 372 -17.33 -19.42 -4.63
N PHE A 373 -17.29 -18.98 -5.90
CA PHE A 373 -17.35 -19.90 -7.04
C PHE A 373 -16.20 -20.90 -7.06
N LEU A 374 -14.97 -20.44 -6.80
CA LEU A 374 -13.81 -21.32 -6.78
C LEU A 374 -13.83 -22.27 -5.59
N GLN A 375 -14.33 -21.82 -4.45
CA GLN A 375 -14.51 -22.67 -3.29
C GLN A 375 -15.63 -23.72 -3.52
N GLU A 376 -16.71 -23.37 -4.24
CA GLU A 376 -17.75 -24.34 -4.62
C GLU A 376 -17.20 -25.48 -5.48
N ASN A 377 -16.25 -25.18 -6.38
CA ASN A 377 -15.56 -26.17 -7.20
C ASN A 377 -14.54 -27.04 -6.43
N ASN A 378 -14.17 -26.66 -5.23
CA ASN A 378 -13.37 -27.51 -4.35
C ASN A 378 -14.21 -28.70 -3.86
N PRO A 379 -13.82 -29.97 -4.14
CA PRO A 379 -14.66 -31.16 -3.86
C PRO A 379 -14.74 -31.52 -2.38
N HIS A 380 -13.91 -30.93 -1.52
CA HIS A 380 -13.88 -31.26 -0.10
C HIS A 380 -15.14 -30.77 0.62
N LYS A 381 -15.46 -31.44 1.75
CA LYS A 381 -16.59 -31.08 2.62
C LYS A 381 -16.49 -29.64 3.09
N SER A 382 -17.61 -28.91 3.04
CA SER A 382 -17.73 -27.56 3.61
C SER A 382 -17.95 -27.61 5.12
N PHE A 383 -17.22 -26.77 5.83
CA PHE A 383 -17.40 -26.49 7.25
C PHE A 383 -17.85 -25.02 7.39
N TYR A 384 -18.93 -24.79 8.12
CA TYR A 384 -19.53 -23.47 8.26
C TYR A 384 -19.24 -22.88 9.64
N PHE A 385 -18.67 -21.68 9.66
CA PHE A 385 -18.37 -20.99 10.91
C PHE A 385 -18.61 -19.46 10.73
N ASN A 386 -19.42 -18.87 11.61
CA ASN A 386 -19.76 -17.44 11.59
C ASN A 386 -20.23 -16.92 10.21
N GLY A 387 -21.04 -17.70 9.51
CA GLY A 387 -21.58 -17.34 8.18
C GLY A 387 -20.61 -17.50 7.00
N LEU A 388 -19.38 -17.96 7.24
CA LEU A 388 -18.38 -18.27 6.23
C LEU A 388 -18.19 -19.78 6.06
N SER A 389 -17.81 -20.19 4.87
CA SER A 389 -17.50 -21.59 4.53
C SER A 389 -15.99 -21.78 4.41
N TYR A 390 -15.50 -22.93 4.88
CA TYR A 390 -14.10 -23.34 4.80
C TYR A 390 -14.03 -24.78 4.32
N LYS A 391 -13.05 -25.06 3.46
CA LYS A 391 -12.78 -26.43 2.97
C LYS A 391 -11.29 -26.75 3.07
N VAL A 392 -10.97 -28.03 3.18
CA VAL A 392 -9.61 -28.51 3.00
C VAL A 392 -9.12 -28.10 1.60
N ASP A 393 -7.85 -27.79 1.44
CA ASP A 393 -7.19 -27.26 0.24
C ASP A 393 -7.59 -25.83 -0.15
N ASP A 394 -8.41 -25.13 0.66
CA ASP A 394 -8.62 -23.69 0.44
C ASP A 394 -7.31 -22.93 0.66
N PRO A 395 -6.87 -22.09 -0.31
CA PRO A 395 -5.81 -21.14 -0.09
C PRO A 395 -6.30 -20.03 0.84
N ILE A 396 -5.44 -19.59 1.73
CA ILE A 396 -5.78 -18.56 2.70
C ILE A 396 -4.73 -17.45 2.77
N LEU A 397 -5.16 -16.28 3.23
CA LEU A 397 -4.29 -15.20 3.68
C LEU A 397 -4.69 -14.80 5.11
N PHE A 398 -3.71 -14.78 6.00
CA PHE A 398 -3.93 -14.26 7.35
C PHE A 398 -4.30 -12.78 7.31
N ASN A 399 -5.24 -12.39 8.19
CA ASN A 399 -5.72 -11.02 8.37
C ASN A 399 -5.30 -10.44 9.71
N GLU A 400 -4.48 -11.16 10.47
CA GLU A 400 -4.16 -10.83 11.85
C GLU A 400 -2.88 -10.00 11.94
N ASN A 401 -2.91 -9.00 12.84
CA ASN A 401 -1.73 -8.28 13.27
C ASN A 401 -1.26 -8.88 14.59
N SER A 402 -0.29 -9.76 14.55
CA SER A 402 0.64 -10.23 15.62
C SER A 402 0.16 -10.43 17.06
N SER A 403 -1.06 -10.03 17.44
CA SER A 403 -1.48 -10.04 18.86
C SER A 403 -1.77 -11.43 19.40
N ARG A 404 -2.36 -12.34 18.59
CA ARG A 404 -2.75 -13.68 19.03
C ARG A 404 -1.64 -14.72 18.84
N PHE A 405 -1.01 -14.72 17.67
CA PHE A 405 -0.03 -15.75 17.27
C PHE A 405 1.43 -15.28 17.34
N GLY A 406 1.68 -14.03 17.73
CA GLY A 406 3.02 -13.46 17.81
C GLY A 406 3.49 -12.80 16.51
N GLU A 407 4.69 -12.21 16.55
CA GLU A 407 5.24 -11.36 15.48
C GLU A 407 5.47 -12.07 14.12
N GLU A 408 5.56 -13.40 14.11
CA GLU A 408 5.78 -14.16 12.88
C GLU A 408 4.51 -14.27 12.02
N PHE A 409 3.33 -14.03 12.62
CA PHE A 409 2.04 -13.97 11.94
C PHE A 409 1.70 -12.53 11.60
N HIS A 410 1.41 -12.28 10.35
CA HIS A 410 1.13 -10.94 9.83
C HIS A 410 0.09 -10.99 8.71
N ASN A 411 -0.52 -9.85 8.44
CA ASN A 411 -1.44 -9.71 7.31
C ASN A 411 -0.78 -10.19 6.02
N ASN A 412 -1.55 -10.89 5.21
CA ASN A 412 -1.14 -11.47 3.93
C ASN A 412 -0.14 -12.63 4.00
N LEU A 413 0.10 -13.23 5.17
CA LEU A 413 0.84 -14.47 5.26
C LEU A 413 0.06 -15.58 4.55
N LYS A 414 0.69 -16.21 3.56
CA LYS A 414 0.08 -17.25 2.72
C LYS A 414 0.02 -18.58 3.45
N GLY A 415 -1.09 -19.30 3.30
CA GLY A 415 -1.25 -20.66 3.79
C GLY A 415 -2.28 -21.45 2.98
N THR A 416 -2.43 -22.73 3.33
CA THR A 416 -3.44 -23.64 2.79
C THR A 416 -4.02 -24.45 3.93
N ILE A 417 -5.32 -24.63 3.97
CA ILE A 417 -5.98 -25.46 4.97
C ILE A 417 -5.70 -26.94 4.64
N THR A 418 -5.07 -27.67 5.54
CA THR A 418 -4.76 -29.10 5.35
C THR A 418 -5.73 -30.01 6.09
N ASN A 419 -6.33 -29.55 7.19
CA ASN A 419 -7.37 -30.28 7.89
C ASN A 419 -8.33 -29.33 8.63
N ILE A 420 -9.59 -29.76 8.78
CA ILE A 420 -10.61 -29.07 9.58
C ILE A 420 -11.32 -30.11 10.44
N GLU A 421 -11.38 -29.88 11.75
CA GLU A 421 -12.14 -30.69 12.71
C GLU A 421 -13.15 -29.77 13.42
N GLU A 422 -14.37 -30.22 13.58
CA GLU A 422 -15.46 -29.45 14.16
C GLU A 422 -16.02 -30.17 15.38
N ASP A 423 -16.09 -29.45 16.50
CA ASP A 423 -16.78 -29.84 17.71
C ASP A 423 -17.99 -28.92 17.95
N GLU A 424 -18.80 -29.22 18.98
CA GLU A 424 -19.98 -28.41 19.32
C GLU A 424 -19.63 -26.94 19.62
N LYS A 425 -18.47 -26.69 20.23
CA LYS A 425 -18.03 -25.38 20.71
C LYS A 425 -16.90 -24.76 19.91
N THR A 426 -16.14 -25.54 19.16
CA THR A 426 -14.91 -25.09 18.50
C THR A 426 -14.80 -25.62 17.08
N ILE A 427 -14.07 -24.88 16.24
CA ILE A 427 -13.55 -25.37 14.98
C ILE A 427 -12.03 -25.33 15.04
N ASN A 428 -11.40 -26.44 14.68
CA ASN A 428 -9.96 -26.61 14.70
C ASN A 428 -9.44 -26.60 13.27
N PHE A 429 -8.54 -25.68 12.97
CA PHE A 429 -7.87 -25.58 11.68
C PHE A 429 -6.45 -26.11 11.77
N THR A 430 -6.06 -26.99 10.84
CA THR A 430 -4.66 -27.28 10.54
C THR A 430 -4.30 -26.58 9.24
N ILE A 431 -3.22 -25.77 9.27
CA ILE A 431 -2.85 -24.91 8.17
C ILE A 431 -1.36 -25.08 7.87
N LYS A 432 -1.06 -25.33 6.61
CA LYS A 432 0.29 -25.30 6.07
C LYS A 432 0.63 -23.87 5.67
N ILE A 433 1.66 -23.30 6.29
CA ILE A 433 2.15 -21.94 6.05
C ILE A 433 3.43 -22.01 5.23
N ASN A 434 3.54 -21.21 4.17
CA ASN A 434 4.71 -21.16 3.29
C ASN A 434 5.88 -20.38 3.92
N LYS A 435 6.16 -20.67 5.20
CA LYS A 435 7.20 -20.02 5.99
C LYS A 435 7.61 -20.93 7.14
N ILE A 436 8.86 -20.82 7.57
CA ILE A 436 9.33 -21.46 8.79
C ILE A 436 8.91 -20.61 9.99
N ILE A 437 8.09 -21.16 10.88
CA ILE A 437 7.71 -20.56 12.16
C ILE A 437 8.67 -21.10 13.24
N GLN A 438 9.28 -20.20 13.99
CA GLN A 438 10.24 -20.53 15.06
C GLN A 438 9.67 -20.30 16.46
N SER A 439 8.77 -19.34 16.61
CA SER A 439 8.16 -18.98 17.87
C SER A 439 7.25 -20.09 18.39
N ILE A 440 7.34 -20.37 19.69
CA ILE A 440 6.40 -21.20 20.41
C ILE A 440 5.37 -20.28 21.04
N ASN A 441 4.08 -20.53 20.79
CA ASN A 441 2.98 -19.76 21.34
C ASN A 441 1.89 -20.71 21.86
N ASN A 442 1.21 -20.32 22.93
CA ASN A 442 0.14 -21.14 23.52
C ASN A 442 -1.15 -21.17 22.66
N ASN A 443 -1.27 -20.30 21.66
CA ASN A 443 -2.46 -20.20 20.82
C ASN A 443 -2.44 -21.08 19.57
N PHE A 444 -1.32 -21.76 19.29
CA PHE A 444 -1.21 -22.75 18.22
C PHE A 444 -0.18 -23.82 18.57
N THR A 445 -0.31 -24.98 17.91
CA THR A 445 0.65 -26.09 18.02
C THR A 445 1.30 -26.31 16.65
N ILE A 446 2.62 -26.46 16.62
CA ILE A 446 3.35 -26.88 15.42
C ILE A 446 3.18 -28.38 15.27
N ILE A 447 2.62 -28.82 14.13
CA ILE A 447 2.43 -30.24 13.81
C ILE A 447 3.64 -30.79 13.07
N THR A 448 4.02 -30.13 11.98
CA THR A 448 5.21 -30.46 11.19
C THR A 448 5.99 -29.21 10.80
N LYS A 449 7.29 -29.37 10.62
CA LYS A 449 8.18 -28.29 10.20
C LYS A 449 9.20 -28.87 9.21
N ASN A 450 9.24 -28.28 8.02
CA ASN A 450 10.18 -28.61 6.96
C ASN A 450 11.10 -27.41 6.67
N ASP A 451 12.03 -27.56 5.73
CA ASP A 451 12.96 -26.47 5.36
C ASP A 451 12.31 -25.25 4.71
N LYS A 452 11.04 -25.35 4.29
CA LYS A 452 10.34 -24.28 3.55
C LYS A 452 8.99 -23.89 4.13
N ASP A 453 8.36 -24.78 4.87
CA ASP A 453 6.99 -24.60 5.38
C ASP A 453 6.83 -25.16 6.79
N THR A 454 5.80 -24.67 7.46
CA THR A 454 5.39 -25.11 8.80
C THR A 454 3.91 -25.40 8.80
N GLU A 455 3.50 -26.53 9.37
CA GLU A 455 2.10 -26.86 9.58
C GLU A 455 1.73 -26.61 11.05
N ILE A 456 0.69 -25.83 11.24
CA ILE A 456 0.20 -25.46 12.57
C ILE A 456 -1.25 -25.88 12.76
N LYS A 457 -1.63 -26.12 14.02
CA LYS A 457 -3.03 -26.35 14.44
C LYS A 457 -3.43 -25.36 15.50
N PHE A 458 -4.62 -24.76 15.36
CA PHE A 458 -5.23 -23.89 16.34
C PHE A 458 -6.75 -24.02 16.35
N SER A 459 -7.38 -23.54 17.43
CA SER A 459 -8.82 -23.62 17.64
C SER A 459 -9.45 -22.23 17.61
N VAL A 460 -10.67 -22.14 17.08
CA VAL A 460 -11.52 -20.95 17.12
C VAL A 460 -12.82 -21.31 17.81
N THR A 461 -13.23 -20.52 18.81
CA THR A 461 -14.40 -20.77 19.64
C THR A 461 -15.67 -20.20 19.01
N ARG A 462 -16.77 -20.93 19.03
CA ARG A 462 -18.09 -20.39 18.67
C ARG A 462 -18.59 -19.47 19.79
N LEU A 463 -19.07 -18.30 19.43
CA LEU A 463 -19.68 -17.37 20.40
C LEU A 463 -20.88 -18.01 21.08
N ASN A 464 -20.83 -18.15 22.39
CA ASN A 464 -22.01 -18.23 23.23
C ASN A 464 -22.40 -16.80 23.62
N SER A 465 -23.68 -16.47 23.61
CA SER A 465 -24.26 -15.12 23.75
C SER A 465 -23.90 -14.34 25.03
N ASP A 466 -23.11 -14.91 25.93
CA ASP A 466 -22.85 -14.38 27.28
C ASP A 466 -21.37 -14.21 27.65
N GLU A 467 -20.42 -14.38 26.71
CA GLU A 467 -18.99 -14.23 26.99
C GLU A 467 -18.39 -13.02 26.28
N GLU A 468 -17.57 -12.27 27.05
CA GLU A 468 -16.84 -11.09 26.60
C GLU A 468 -16.00 -11.33 25.34
N ASP A 469 -15.85 -10.29 24.53
CA ASP A 469 -15.03 -10.23 23.30
C ASP A 469 -13.57 -10.70 23.52
N ASP A 470 -13.36 -12.00 23.48
CA ASP A 470 -12.02 -12.58 23.34
C ASP A 470 -11.75 -12.85 21.84
N ASN A 471 -10.61 -12.39 21.33
CA ASN A 471 -10.18 -12.60 19.93
C ASN A 471 -10.12 -14.08 19.51
N SER A 472 -10.36 -15.01 20.45
CA SER A 472 -10.42 -16.46 20.19
C SER A 472 -11.60 -16.90 19.31
N ASN A 473 -12.60 -16.05 19.13
CA ASN A 473 -13.82 -16.32 18.34
C ASN A 473 -13.72 -15.86 16.86
N ILE A 474 -12.63 -15.21 16.48
CA ILE A 474 -12.40 -14.71 15.11
C ILE A 474 -11.48 -15.68 14.37
N VAL A 475 -11.89 -16.07 13.15
CA VAL A 475 -10.99 -16.79 12.23
C VAL A 475 -9.95 -15.80 11.71
N PRO A 476 -8.64 -16.05 11.97
CA PRO A 476 -7.58 -15.07 11.73
C PRO A 476 -7.13 -14.98 10.28
N PHE A 477 -7.89 -15.55 9.35
CA PHE A 477 -7.57 -15.58 7.93
C PHE A 477 -8.83 -15.48 7.07
N GLN A 478 -8.64 -15.19 5.80
CA GLN A 478 -9.67 -15.27 4.77
C GLN A 478 -9.29 -16.29 3.69
N VAL A 479 -10.28 -16.88 3.07
CA VAL A 479 -10.10 -17.68 1.84
C VAL A 479 -9.62 -16.75 0.72
N ALA A 480 -8.63 -17.18 -0.04
CA ALA A 480 -7.87 -16.30 -0.94
C ALA A 480 -7.56 -16.97 -2.30
N TYR A 481 -8.58 -17.46 -3.00
CA TYR A 481 -8.47 -17.75 -4.43
C TYR A 481 -8.35 -16.46 -5.24
N ALA A 482 -9.07 -15.41 -4.80
CA ALA A 482 -9.02 -14.06 -5.34
C ALA A 482 -8.80 -13.04 -4.22
N ILE A 483 -8.08 -11.96 -4.54
CA ILE A 483 -7.85 -10.81 -3.65
C ILE A 483 -7.96 -9.49 -4.43
N SER A 484 -8.10 -8.38 -3.72
CA SER A 484 -8.01 -7.07 -4.37
C SER A 484 -6.57 -6.77 -4.80
N ILE A 485 -6.41 -5.97 -5.87
CA ILE A 485 -5.09 -5.53 -6.35
C ILE A 485 -4.32 -4.81 -5.23
N HIS A 486 -4.99 -3.99 -4.42
CA HIS A 486 -4.41 -3.32 -3.27
C HIS A 486 -3.84 -4.31 -2.24
N LYS A 487 -4.59 -5.39 -1.96
CA LYS A 487 -4.13 -6.42 -1.02
C LYS A 487 -2.96 -7.26 -1.56
N ALA A 488 -2.81 -7.32 -2.89
CA ALA A 488 -1.70 -8.01 -3.54
C ALA A 488 -0.36 -7.25 -3.46
N GLN A 489 -0.35 -6.01 -2.96
CA GLN A 489 0.87 -5.23 -2.82
C GLN A 489 1.87 -5.95 -1.89
N GLY A 490 3.14 -5.99 -2.29
CA GLY A 490 4.18 -6.76 -1.58
C GLY A 490 4.15 -8.28 -1.82
N LEU A 491 3.07 -8.83 -2.40
CA LEU A 491 2.94 -10.25 -2.75
C LEU A 491 3.39 -10.51 -4.19
N GLU A 492 3.73 -11.76 -4.48
CA GLU A 492 4.08 -12.24 -5.82
C GLU A 492 3.64 -13.69 -6.00
N TYR A 493 3.30 -14.05 -7.23
CA TYR A 493 2.75 -15.36 -7.57
C TYR A 493 3.33 -15.86 -8.89
N ASP A 494 3.38 -17.17 -9.06
CA ASP A 494 3.84 -17.78 -10.32
C ASP A 494 2.87 -17.46 -11.45
N LYS A 495 1.55 -17.54 -11.20
CA LYS A 495 0.51 -17.18 -12.15
C LYS A 495 -0.44 -16.13 -11.58
N VAL A 496 -0.72 -15.11 -12.38
CA VAL A 496 -1.66 -14.04 -12.02
C VAL A 496 -2.71 -13.90 -13.12
N SER A 497 -3.97 -13.94 -12.69
CA SER A 497 -5.14 -13.65 -13.52
C SER A 497 -5.78 -12.36 -13.02
N ILE A 498 -5.82 -11.31 -13.85
CA ILE A 498 -6.44 -10.03 -13.51
C ILE A 498 -7.82 -10.00 -14.15
N ILE A 499 -8.87 -9.73 -13.37
CA ILE A 499 -10.23 -9.59 -13.90
C ILE A 499 -10.64 -8.12 -13.85
N VAL A 500 -11.04 -7.62 -15.00
CA VAL A 500 -11.48 -6.24 -15.19
C VAL A 500 -12.87 -6.28 -15.83
N ALA A 501 -13.90 -6.11 -14.99
CA ALA A 501 -15.28 -6.09 -15.44
C ALA A 501 -15.66 -4.71 -16.04
N ASP A 502 -16.68 -4.69 -16.90
CA ASP A 502 -17.16 -3.46 -17.56
C ASP A 502 -17.84 -2.50 -16.56
N GLU A 503 -18.40 -3.02 -15.48
CA GLU A 503 -19.14 -2.29 -14.44
C GLU A 503 -18.23 -1.75 -13.33
N ILE A 504 -17.03 -1.26 -13.68
CA ILE A 504 -16.08 -0.82 -12.66
C ILE A 504 -16.42 0.59 -12.20
N GLU A 505 -16.79 0.73 -10.95
CA GLU A 505 -16.95 2.03 -10.29
C GLU A 505 -15.61 2.72 -10.02
N GLU A 506 -14.55 1.96 -9.75
CA GLU A 506 -13.20 2.49 -9.54
C GLU A 506 -12.44 2.61 -10.87
N GLN A 507 -11.86 3.77 -11.10
CA GLN A 507 -10.95 3.96 -12.24
C GLN A 507 -9.66 3.17 -12.02
N ILE A 508 -9.31 2.32 -13.00
CA ILE A 508 -7.98 1.72 -13.05
C ILE A 508 -6.98 2.80 -13.42
N THR A 509 -6.22 3.25 -12.44
CA THR A 509 -5.09 4.15 -12.69
C THR A 509 -3.89 3.37 -13.22
N HIS A 510 -2.95 4.08 -13.82
CA HIS A 510 -1.68 3.52 -14.28
C HIS A 510 -0.97 2.73 -13.16
N ASN A 511 -0.90 3.28 -11.95
CA ASN A 511 -0.24 2.66 -10.81
C ASN A 511 -0.93 1.37 -10.35
N ILE A 512 -2.27 1.34 -10.38
CA ILE A 512 -3.06 0.13 -10.06
C ILE A 512 -2.78 -0.97 -11.11
N PHE A 513 -2.84 -0.62 -12.39
CA PHE A 513 -2.61 -1.57 -13.47
C PHE A 513 -1.17 -2.11 -13.45
N TYR A 514 -0.18 -1.21 -13.34
CA TYR A 514 1.22 -1.59 -13.23
C TYR A 514 1.49 -2.49 -12.01
N THR A 515 0.92 -2.15 -10.85
CA THR A 515 1.05 -2.98 -9.65
C THR A 515 0.49 -4.38 -9.87
N ALA A 516 -0.69 -4.50 -10.51
CA ALA A 516 -1.33 -5.78 -10.76
C ALA A 516 -0.49 -6.69 -11.68
N ILE A 517 -0.03 -6.18 -12.82
CA ILE A 517 0.74 -6.98 -13.80
C ILE A 517 2.10 -7.42 -13.24
N THR A 518 2.71 -6.61 -12.38
CA THR A 518 4.01 -6.92 -11.77
C THR A 518 3.96 -7.94 -10.64
N ARG A 519 2.76 -8.44 -10.28
CA ARG A 519 2.63 -9.57 -9.32
C ARG A 519 2.98 -10.91 -9.94
N ALA A 520 2.95 -11.05 -11.27
CA ALA A 520 3.23 -12.29 -11.98
C ALA A 520 4.73 -12.57 -12.08
N LYS A 521 5.17 -13.80 -11.76
CA LYS A 521 6.56 -14.26 -11.98
C LYS A 521 6.73 -15.02 -13.29
N LYS A 522 5.73 -15.81 -13.69
CA LYS A 522 5.84 -16.71 -14.85
C LYS A 522 4.74 -16.47 -15.90
N GLU A 523 3.49 -16.36 -15.46
CA GLU A 523 2.34 -16.25 -16.35
C GLU A 523 1.40 -15.12 -15.90
N LEU A 524 0.93 -14.33 -16.88
CA LEU A 524 -0.04 -13.24 -16.68
C LEU A 524 -1.18 -13.40 -17.66
N LYS A 525 -2.41 -13.34 -17.19
CA LYS A 525 -3.64 -13.22 -17.98
C LYS A 525 -4.47 -12.04 -17.48
N ILE A 526 -5.04 -11.28 -18.41
CA ILE A 526 -5.92 -10.15 -18.14
C ILE A 526 -7.24 -10.43 -18.85
N TYR A 527 -8.30 -10.56 -18.06
CA TYR A 527 -9.64 -10.87 -18.53
C TYR A 527 -10.49 -9.60 -18.55
N TRP A 528 -10.84 -9.12 -19.75
CA TRP A 528 -11.66 -7.93 -19.98
C TRP A 528 -12.46 -8.05 -21.26
N SER A 529 -13.40 -7.14 -21.50
CA SER A 529 -13.99 -6.98 -22.83
C SER A 529 -13.08 -6.10 -23.70
N ALA A 530 -13.20 -6.21 -25.02
CA ALA A 530 -12.45 -5.36 -25.94
C ALA A 530 -12.76 -3.86 -25.75
N GLU A 531 -13.98 -3.52 -25.31
CA GLU A 531 -14.39 -2.16 -24.99
C GLU A 531 -13.66 -1.66 -23.73
N THR A 532 -13.65 -2.46 -22.67
CA THR A 532 -12.97 -2.15 -21.40
C THR A 532 -11.47 -2.04 -21.59
N GLU A 533 -10.85 -2.95 -22.35
CA GLU A 533 -9.43 -2.87 -22.72
C GLU A 533 -9.11 -1.51 -23.36
N ASN A 534 -9.82 -1.15 -24.42
CA ASN A 534 -9.61 0.12 -25.11
C ASN A 534 -9.83 1.35 -24.21
N LYS A 535 -10.87 1.31 -23.37
CA LYS A 535 -11.20 2.39 -22.45
C LYS A 535 -10.08 2.60 -21.43
N ILE A 536 -9.60 1.51 -20.80
CA ILE A 536 -8.55 1.57 -19.79
C ILE A 536 -7.25 2.05 -20.40
N LEU A 537 -6.77 1.39 -21.44
CA LEU A 537 -5.46 1.71 -22.03
C LEU A 537 -5.38 3.15 -22.54
N LYS A 538 -6.48 3.71 -23.04
CA LYS A 538 -6.56 5.14 -23.43
C LYS A 538 -6.64 6.09 -22.21
N SER A 539 -7.12 5.63 -21.07
CA SER A 539 -7.28 6.46 -19.87
C SER A 539 -6.05 6.50 -18.99
N LEU A 540 -5.10 5.57 -19.17
CA LEU A 540 -3.88 5.52 -18.36
C LEU A 540 -3.05 6.80 -18.57
N LYS A 541 -2.64 7.40 -17.47
CA LYS A 541 -1.77 8.59 -17.45
C LYS A 541 -0.73 8.43 -16.35
N ILE A 542 0.53 8.76 -16.67
CA ILE A 542 1.54 8.94 -15.64
C ILE A 542 1.23 10.26 -14.93
N LYS A 543 1.22 10.22 -13.61
CA LYS A 543 1.06 11.44 -12.82
C LYS A 543 2.24 12.37 -13.07
N ASP A 544 1.97 13.54 -13.59
CA ASP A 544 2.95 14.60 -13.73
C ASP A 544 2.85 15.56 -12.54
N ILE A 545 4.01 15.95 -12.02
CA ILE A 545 4.11 17.01 -11.02
C ILE A 545 4.32 18.31 -11.81
N ASN A 546 3.27 18.84 -12.37
CA ASN A 546 3.30 20.19 -12.93
C ASN A 546 2.85 21.18 -11.87
#